data_16923113ed77c20084264b86988a268d
#
_entry.id   16923113ed77c20084264b86988a268d
#
_cell.length_a   1.000
_cell.length_b   1.000
_cell.length_c   1.000
_cell.angle_alpha   90.00
_cell.angle_beta   90.00
_cell.angle_gamma   90.00
#
_symmetry.space_group_name_H-M   'P 1'
#
loop_
_entity.id
_entity.type
_entity.pdbx_description
1 polymer ?
#
loop_
_entity_poly.entity_id
_entity_poly.type
_entity_poly.pdbx_seq_one_letter_code
_entity_poly.pdbx_strand_id
1 'polypeptide(L)'
;MPAIALVVDDSMLIRYTVCRFLEERGFTVESATNGAEALEALSGQRPDLIVTDMQMPKMSGSELISALKSRPELAAVPIIIVASRSSDFDESEKRANFTIYKDIDIEEQLGKALAALSGKGHAAGK
;
A
#
# COMPACT_ATOMS: atom_id res chain seq x y z
N MET A 1 14.49 -13.95 4.57
CA MET A 1 13.22 -14.00 3.83
C MET A 1 12.94 -12.63 3.25
N PRO A 2 12.67 -12.54 1.96
CA PRO A 2 12.32 -11.24 1.40
C PRO A 2 10.96 -10.78 1.93
N ALA A 3 10.85 -9.50 2.10
CA ALA A 3 9.58 -8.90 2.48
C ALA A 3 8.65 -8.90 1.26
N ILE A 4 7.38 -9.04 1.49
CA ILE A 4 6.37 -9.09 0.43
C ILE A 4 5.54 -7.84 0.48
N ALA A 5 5.38 -7.18 -0.66
CA ALA A 5 4.54 -6.00 -0.77
C ALA A 5 3.44 -6.24 -1.80
N LEU A 6 2.25 -5.77 -1.50
CA LEU A 6 1.14 -5.80 -2.44
C LEU A 6 0.86 -4.37 -2.89
N VAL A 7 0.86 -4.13 -4.19
CA VAL A 7 0.62 -2.81 -4.77
C VAL A 7 -0.68 -2.85 -5.54
N VAL A 8 -1.63 -1.99 -5.16
CA VAL A 8 -2.96 -1.97 -5.75
C VAL A 8 -3.22 -0.60 -6.37
N ASP A 9 -3.32 -0.55 -7.68
CA ASP A 9 -3.58 0.71 -8.38
C ASP A 9 -4.04 0.36 -9.79
N ASP A 10 -5.07 1.04 -10.27
CA ASP A 10 -5.57 0.78 -11.61
C ASP A 10 -4.74 1.49 -12.69
N SER A 11 -3.83 2.37 -12.30
CA SER A 11 -2.94 3.02 -13.24
C SER A 11 -1.70 2.18 -13.45
N MET A 12 -1.46 1.77 -14.69
CA MET A 12 -0.28 0.97 -14.99
C MET A 12 1.00 1.73 -14.66
N LEU A 13 1.03 3.02 -14.95
CA LEU A 13 2.24 3.82 -14.71
C LEU A 13 2.57 3.90 -13.22
N ILE A 14 1.57 4.21 -12.40
CA ILE A 14 1.79 4.32 -10.95
C ILE A 14 2.18 2.96 -10.39
N ARG A 15 1.47 1.91 -10.81
CA ARG A 15 1.75 0.57 -10.33
C ARG A 15 3.19 0.16 -10.67
N TYR A 16 3.60 0.43 -11.90
CA TYR A 16 4.96 0.12 -12.34
C TYR A 16 6.00 0.88 -11.51
N THR A 17 5.77 2.17 -11.31
CA THR A 17 6.71 3.01 -10.57
C THR A 17 6.87 2.52 -9.13
N VAL A 18 5.77 2.23 -8.47
CA VAL A 18 5.81 1.77 -7.09
C VAL A 18 6.43 0.38 -6.99
N CYS A 19 6.05 -0.51 -7.89
CA CYS A 19 6.60 -1.86 -7.86
C CYS A 19 8.12 -1.85 -8.04
N ARG A 20 8.61 -1.08 -9.02
CA ARG A 20 10.04 -1.01 -9.25
C ARG A 20 10.79 -0.46 -8.05
N PHE A 21 10.22 0.60 -7.45
CA PHE A 21 10.84 1.21 -6.29
C PHE A 21 10.99 0.19 -5.16
N LEU A 22 9.94 -0.57 -4.91
CA LEU A 22 9.96 -1.55 -3.84
C LEU A 22 10.88 -2.72 -4.15
N GLU A 23 10.87 -3.17 -5.39
CA GLU A 23 11.77 -4.26 -5.78
C GLU A 23 13.23 -3.90 -5.59
N GLU A 24 13.57 -2.65 -5.87
CA GLU A 24 14.93 -2.18 -5.70
C GLU A 24 15.35 -2.17 -4.24
N ARG A 25 14.38 -2.20 -3.33
CA ARG A 25 14.64 -2.22 -1.90
C ARG A 25 14.49 -3.60 -1.29
N GLY A 26 14.42 -4.62 -2.13
CA GLY A 26 14.44 -5.99 -1.65
C GLY A 26 13.07 -6.62 -1.44
N PHE A 27 11.99 -5.91 -1.78
CA PHE A 27 10.65 -6.51 -1.67
C PHE A 27 10.39 -7.45 -2.83
N THR A 28 9.67 -8.52 -2.54
CA THR A 28 9.00 -9.31 -3.56
C THR A 28 7.62 -8.68 -3.73
N VAL A 29 7.31 -8.22 -4.94
CA VAL A 29 6.13 -7.40 -5.13
C VAL A 29 5.07 -8.16 -5.92
N GLU A 30 3.84 -8.13 -5.41
CA GLU A 30 2.67 -8.56 -6.14
C GLU A 30 1.81 -7.35 -6.44
N SER A 31 1.10 -7.35 -7.55
CA SER A 31 0.29 -6.20 -7.90
C SER A 31 -1.12 -6.61 -8.26
N ALA A 32 -2.03 -5.66 -8.11
CA ALA A 32 -3.44 -5.84 -8.44
C ALA A 32 -3.96 -4.54 -9.01
N THR A 33 -4.99 -4.61 -9.83
CA THR A 33 -5.53 -3.42 -10.48
C THR A 33 -6.76 -2.87 -9.77
N ASN A 34 -7.29 -3.60 -8.80
CA ASN A 34 -8.43 -3.13 -8.02
C ASN A 34 -8.48 -3.91 -6.71
N GLY A 35 -9.39 -3.50 -5.82
CA GLY A 35 -9.47 -4.11 -4.52
C GLY A 35 -9.90 -5.57 -4.53
N ALA A 36 -10.75 -5.94 -5.49
CA ALA A 36 -11.20 -7.33 -5.57
C ALA A 36 -10.03 -8.24 -5.92
N GLU A 37 -9.20 -7.82 -6.89
CA GLU A 37 -7.99 -8.59 -7.22
C GLU A 37 -7.04 -8.64 -6.05
N ALA A 38 -6.96 -7.54 -5.29
CA ALA A 38 -6.08 -7.50 -4.14
C ALA A 38 -6.48 -8.54 -3.10
N LEU A 39 -7.78 -8.64 -2.82
CA LEU A 39 -8.26 -9.62 -1.85
C LEU A 39 -8.00 -11.04 -2.32
N GLU A 40 -8.12 -11.28 -3.61
CA GLU A 40 -7.80 -12.57 -4.19
C GLU A 40 -6.33 -12.91 -3.98
N ALA A 41 -5.46 -11.94 -4.22
CA ALA A 41 -4.02 -12.14 -4.05
C ALA A 41 -3.66 -12.43 -2.60
N LEU A 42 -4.45 -11.93 -1.67
CA LEU A 42 -4.18 -12.12 -0.25
C LEU A 42 -4.70 -13.43 0.30
N SER A 43 -5.43 -14.21 -0.50
CA SER A 43 -6.07 -15.41 0.01
C SER A 43 -5.06 -16.48 0.44
N GLY A 44 -3.85 -16.41 -0.06
CA GLY A 44 -2.86 -17.43 0.22
C GLY A 44 -1.63 -16.95 0.96
N GLN A 45 -1.53 -15.65 1.22
CA GLN A 45 -0.34 -15.16 1.90
C GLN A 45 -0.59 -13.79 2.52
N ARG A 46 0.23 -13.48 3.51
CA ARG A 46 0.17 -12.23 4.23
C ARG A 46 1.34 -11.35 3.79
N PRO A 47 1.08 -10.19 3.23
CA PRO A 47 2.18 -9.30 2.86
C PRO A 47 2.72 -8.55 4.07
N ASP A 48 3.87 -7.95 3.91
CA ASP A 48 4.48 -7.13 4.95
C ASP A 48 4.17 -5.66 4.75
N LEU A 49 3.62 -5.32 3.60
CA LEU A 49 3.28 -3.94 3.27
C LEU A 49 2.21 -3.94 2.19
N ILE A 50 1.27 -3.01 2.30
CA ILE A 50 0.26 -2.80 1.26
C ILE A 50 0.32 -1.35 0.83
N VAL A 51 0.40 -1.12 -0.48
CA VAL A 51 0.33 0.21 -1.06
C VAL A 51 -0.88 0.24 -1.96
N THR A 52 -1.85 1.09 -1.68
CA THR A 52 -3.11 1.08 -2.42
C THR A 52 -3.56 2.46 -2.83
N ASP A 53 -4.11 2.55 -4.03
CA ASP A 53 -4.82 3.72 -4.50
C ASP A 53 -6.15 3.81 -3.75
N MET A 54 -6.68 5.02 -3.61
CA MET A 54 -7.97 5.22 -2.97
C MET A 54 -9.13 5.10 -3.94
N GLN A 55 -8.92 5.47 -5.19
CA GLN A 55 -10.01 5.50 -6.16
C GLN A 55 -9.77 4.44 -7.22
N MET A 56 -10.52 3.37 -7.14
CA MET A 56 -10.37 2.23 -8.05
C MET A 56 -11.76 1.73 -8.43
N PRO A 57 -11.88 1.15 -9.64
CA PRO A 57 -13.14 0.50 -10.01
C PRO A 57 -13.36 -0.73 -9.13
N LYS A 58 -14.60 -1.13 -9.01
CA LYS A 58 -15.06 -2.33 -8.32
C LYS A 58 -14.96 -2.24 -6.80
N MET A 59 -13.84 -1.79 -6.27
CA MET A 59 -13.68 -1.68 -4.82
C MET A 59 -12.69 -0.56 -4.54
N SER A 60 -13.10 0.43 -3.80
CA SER A 60 -12.25 1.57 -3.47
C SER A 60 -11.19 1.19 -2.46
N GLY A 61 -10.20 2.08 -2.28
CA GLY A 61 -9.18 1.86 -1.27
C GLY A 61 -9.76 1.78 0.13
N SER A 62 -10.75 2.62 0.43
CA SER A 62 -11.40 2.56 1.75
C SER A 62 -12.08 1.23 1.98
N GLU A 63 -12.75 0.72 0.97
CA GLU A 63 -13.41 -0.59 1.08
C GLU A 63 -12.38 -1.69 1.26
N LEU A 64 -11.27 -1.59 0.53
CA LEU A 64 -10.20 -2.57 0.68
C LEU A 64 -9.62 -2.54 2.09
N ILE A 65 -9.37 -1.34 2.62
CA ILE A 65 -8.85 -1.21 3.98
C ILE A 65 -9.82 -1.79 4.99
N SER A 66 -11.11 -1.56 4.80
CA SER A 66 -12.11 -2.14 5.70
C SER A 66 -12.05 -3.66 5.68
N ALA A 67 -11.90 -4.24 4.49
CA ALA A 67 -11.81 -5.70 4.38
C ALA A 67 -10.54 -6.22 5.06
N LEU A 68 -9.44 -5.50 4.91
CA LEU A 68 -8.18 -5.91 5.53
C LEU A 68 -8.25 -5.84 7.05
N LYS A 69 -8.83 -4.77 7.56
CA LYS A 69 -8.91 -4.59 9.01
C LYS A 69 -9.87 -5.57 9.66
N SER A 70 -10.78 -6.15 8.88
CA SER A 70 -11.71 -7.13 9.42
C SER A 70 -11.09 -8.52 9.54
N ARG A 71 -9.90 -8.74 8.98
CA ARG A 71 -9.21 -10.01 9.06
C ARG A 71 -8.07 -9.91 10.07
N PRO A 72 -8.11 -10.71 11.14
CA PRO A 72 -7.09 -10.58 12.19
C PRO A 72 -5.66 -10.73 11.67
N GLU A 73 -5.45 -11.62 10.72
CA GLU A 73 -4.10 -11.86 10.20
C GLU A 73 -3.58 -10.71 9.35
N LEU A 74 -4.47 -9.84 8.88
CA LEU A 74 -4.07 -8.73 8.02
C LEU A 74 -4.20 -7.37 8.69
N ALA A 75 -4.84 -7.32 9.84
CA ALA A 75 -5.18 -6.04 10.46
C ALA A 75 -3.97 -5.21 10.85
N ALA A 76 -2.85 -5.86 11.11
CA ALA A 76 -1.63 -5.18 11.55
C ALA A 76 -0.67 -4.85 10.40
N VAL A 77 -0.98 -5.26 9.17
CA VAL A 77 -0.10 -4.98 8.04
C VAL A 77 -0.12 -3.49 7.76
N PRO A 78 1.06 -2.85 7.66
CA PRO A 78 1.10 -1.42 7.36
C PRO A 78 0.55 -1.11 5.98
N ILE A 79 -0.15 0.01 5.88
CA ILE A 79 -0.82 0.43 4.65
C ILE A 79 -0.36 1.84 4.28
N ILE A 80 0.05 2.00 3.03
CA ILE A 80 0.36 3.31 2.47
C ILE A 80 -0.68 3.59 1.39
N ILE A 81 -1.33 4.75 1.48
CA ILE A 81 -2.29 5.17 0.48
C ILE A 81 -1.61 6.04 -0.55
N VAL A 82 -1.91 5.82 -1.82
CA VAL A 82 -1.46 6.68 -2.91
C VAL A 82 -2.69 7.40 -3.46
N ALA A 83 -2.72 8.70 -3.33
CA ALA A 83 -3.89 9.49 -3.67
C ALA A 83 -3.52 10.64 -4.59
N SER A 84 -4.52 11.16 -5.31
CA SER A 84 -4.35 12.37 -6.09
C SER A 84 -4.73 13.55 -5.22
N ARG A 85 -3.94 14.61 -5.24
CA ARG A 85 -4.25 15.80 -4.43
C ARG A 85 -5.50 16.49 -4.93
N SER A 86 -5.84 16.29 -6.18
CA SER A 86 -7.03 16.91 -6.75
C SER A 86 -8.28 16.08 -6.57
N SER A 87 -8.17 14.90 -5.97
CA SER A 87 -9.32 14.03 -5.78
C SER A 87 -10.09 14.43 -4.54
N ASP A 88 -11.28 13.87 -4.39
CA ASP A 88 -12.09 14.08 -3.19
C ASP A 88 -11.66 13.13 -2.07
N PHE A 89 -10.39 12.90 -1.97
CA PHE A 89 -9.84 12.02 -0.96
C PHE A 89 -10.26 12.48 0.43
N ASP A 90 -10.77 11.55 1.19
CA ASP A 90 -11.19 11.82 2.55
C ASP A 90 -9.99 11.68 3.47
N GLU A 91 -9.50 12.81 3.96
CA GLU A 91 -8.34 12.81 4.83
C GLU A 91 -8.60 12.14 6.17
N SER A 92 -9.85 11.78 6.42
CA SER A 92 -10.17 11.07 7.65
C SER A 92 -9.84 9.59 7.59
N GLU A 93 -9.29 9.10 6.46
CA GLU A 93 -8.90 7.69 6.37
C GLU A 93 -7.67 7.47 7.23
N LYS A 94 -7.88 7.26 8.51
CA LYS A 94 -6.79 7.17 9.48
C LYS A 94 -6.34 5.74 9.73
N ARG A 95 -6.98 4.80 9.09
CA ARG A 95 -6.58 3.39 9.24
C ARG A 95 -5.30 3.07 8.48
N ALA A 96 -4.94 3.92 7.51
CA ALA A 96 -3.67 3.76 6.81
C ALA A 96 -2.55 4.40 7.63
N ASN A 97 -1.35 3.90 7.45
CA ASN A 97 -0.20 4.41 8.18
C ASN A 97 0.35 5.68 7.55
N PHE A 98 0.30 5.77 6.23
CA PHE A 98 0.80 6.95 5.51
C PHE A 98 -0.03 7.17 4.27
N THR A 99 -0.05 8.44 3.83
CA THR A 99 -0.66 8.82 2.56
C THR A 99 0.40 9.55 1.74
N ILE A 100 0.59 9.13 0.50
CA ILE A 100 1.46 9.84 -0.42
C ILE A 100 0.63 10.26 -1.63
N TYR A 101 1.17 11.18 -2.42
CA TYR A 101 0.39 11.81 -3.49
C TYR A 101 1.04 11.60 -4.85
N LYS A 102 0.20 11.28 -5.84
CA LYS A 102 0.67 10.97 -7.19
C LYS A 102 1.26 12.19 -7.91
N ASP A 103 0.85 13.38 -7.49
CA ASP A 103 1.24 14.63 -8.15
C ASP A 103 2.65 15.11 -7.77
N ILE A 104 3.26 14.48 -6.80
CA ILE A 104 4.57 14.85 -6.31
C ILE A 104 5.50 13.65 -6.51
N ASP A 105 6.78 13.84 -6.29
CA ASP A 105 7.75 12.75 -6.44
C ASP A 105 7.33 11.54 -5.57
N ILE A 106 6.77 10.54 -6.22
CA ILE A 106 6.26 9.35 -5.54
C ILE A 106 7.40 8.60 -4.85
N GLU A 107 8.53 8.50 -5.52
CA GLU A 107 9.65 7.73 -4.99
C GLU A 107 10.20 8.35 -3.72
N GLU A 108 10.32 9.66 -3.69
CA GLU A 108 10.80 10.32 -2.49
C GLU A 108 9.82 10.15 -1.32
N GLN A 109 8.54 10.34 -1.59
CA GLN A 109 7.54 10.16 -0.55
C GLN A 109 7.51 8.74 -0.04
N LEU A 110 7.58 7.78 -0.95
CA LEU A 110 7.54 6.36 -0.60
C LEU A 110 8.77 6.00 0.23
N GLY A 111 9.93 6.54 -0.14
CA GLY A 111 11.15 6.31 0.63
C GLY A 111 11.03 6.81 2.05
N LYS A 112 10.44 7.98 2.24
CA LYS A 112 10.24 8.52 3.59
C LYS A 112 9.25 7.68 4.39
N ALA A 113 8.19 7.22 3.74
CA ALA A 113 7.21 6.38 4.42
C ALA A 113 7.83 5.07 4.85
N LEU A 114 8.62 4.45 3.97
CA LEU A 114 9.28 3.19 4.31
C LEU A 114 10.27 3.38 5.45
N ALA A 115 11.01 4.48 5.44
CA ALA A 115 11.97 4.75 6.51
C ALA A 115 11.24 4.90 7.85
N ALA A 116 10.10 5.57 7.85
CA ALA A 116 9.34 5.75 9.08
C ALA A 116 8.78 4.43 9.59
N LEU A 117 8.29 3.59 8.69
CA LEU A 117 7.78 2.28 9.08
C LEU A 117 8.90 1.39 9.60
N SER A 118 10.03 1.41 8.90
CA SER A 118 11.17 0.62 9.32
C SER A 118 11.71 1.07 10.66
N GLY A 119 11.77 2.39 10.86
CA GLY A 119 12.21 2.92 12.14
C GLY A 119 11.33 2.49 13.28
N LYS A 120 10.03 2.50 13.07
CA LYS A 120 9.11 2.03 14.10
C LYS A 120 9.28 0.55 14.37
N GLY A 121 9.38 -0.23 13.30
CA GLY A 121 9.58 -1.65 13.44
C GLY A 121 10.90 -1.97 14.10
N HIS A 122 11.90 -1.24 13.74
CA HIS A 122 13.23 -1.47 14.26
C HIS A 122 13.37 -1.07 15.71
N ALA A 123 12.63 -0.09 16.16
CA ALA A 123 12.66 0.24 17.56
C ALA A 123 12.41 -1.00 18.39
N ALA A 124 11.60 -1.90 17.87
CA ALA A 124 11.34 -3.15 18.56
C ALA A 124 12.28 -4.27 18.13
N GLY A 125 12.74 -4.24 16.90
CA GLY A 125 13.50 -5.35 16.35
C GLY A 125 15.00 -5.21 16.50
N LYS A 126 15.41 -4.06 16.83
CA LYS A 126 16.83 -3.83 16.99
C LYS A 126 17.18 -3.59 18.42
#